data_0fd60cb6d2d825b53d910f32defdf861
#
_entry.id   0fd60cb6d2d825b53d910f32defdf861
#
_cell.length_a   1.000
_cell.length_b   1.000
_cell.length_c   1.000
_cell.angle_alpha   90.00
_cell.angle_beta   90.00
_cell.angle_gamma   90.00
#
_symmetry.space_group_name_H-M   'P 1'
#
loop_
_entity.id
_entity.type
_entity.pdbx_description
1 polymer ?
#
loop_
_entity_poly.entity_id
_entity_poly.type
_entity_poly.pdbx_seq_one_letter_code
_entity_poly.pdbx_strand_id
1 'polypeptide(L)'
;MYKELKRFEQILFDACSLLLLVFYTWSAVITPAATQYHRGIYIIVTYILVFLLYRSKSSWFRMIDYLLIIASLTSLGYWLLNFEVINYRVGAETELDTVMAIIGVLISIELARRVVGNVFVVIGIIMLAYGVYGYMMPDAIAHAGSSFPELCVSIFYKSDGIFGIMANVLATYILLFVLFGAFLEKSGAQKFFIDLSMASVGHKVGGPGKVAVIASGLFGSISGSAIANVVSTGTFTIPMMKKAGFKPHQAGGIEPAASIGGMFMPPIMGAGGFLMAELTGQSYSWIMAVSLFPALMYFFSVFMMVHYEARKLNIVGERSAHSGWTVLKAGWYYITPLVLITLLMLYGYSPAYSAVIGLVGCIVISWLRPGTRIGPKRFLEAAREGAENSLKIGATVGVIGIIIGVLTYSGLVLTLADIVISLAEGSLFLTIVLIALVSLIMGMGVPVTAAYLITAVVAVPALTHLGVNELAAHMIVYWLSQDSNITPPVCIAAFAGANIAKADMWKTAFSAFKFAKFLYLGPLLFGYVPEFSLDGSTFDIIKVFIYIAIGTWLYSYILSGIWLQTWFGKREGKKA
;
A
#
# COMPACT_ATOMS: atom_id res chain seq x y z
N MET A 1 2.79 0.80 22.01
CA MET A 1 4.22 0.47 21.97
C MET A 1 5.10 1.63 22.44
N TYR A 2 5.04 2.83 21.81
CA TYR A 2 5.87 3.98 22.22
C TYR A 2 5.77 4.34 23.74
N LYS A 3 4.57 4.35 24.31
CA LYS A 3 4.35 4.67 25.75
C LYS A 3 4.99 3.69 26.73
N GLU A 4 5.38 2.51 26.26
CA GLU A 4 6.03 1.48 27.06
C GLU A 4 7.56 1.61 27.06
N LEU A 5 8.12 2.49 26.22
CA LEU A 5 9.54 2.76 26.12
C LEU A 5 10.05 3.46 27.38
N LYS A 6 11.32 3.22 27.76
CA LYS A 6 11.99 4.00 28.82
C LYS A 6 12.15 5.46 28.36
N ARG A 7 12.27 6.40 29.28
CA ARG A 7 12.38 7.83 28.99
C ARG A 7 13.51 8.14 27.99
N PHE A 8 14.68 7.50 28.13
CA PHE A 8 15.78 7.65 27.19
C PHE A 8 15.42 7.15 25.78
N GLU A 9 14.78 5.99 25.68
CA GLU A 9 14.35 5.41 24.41
C GLU A 9 13.29 6.27 23.72
N GLN A 10 12.39 6.89 24.51
CA GLN A 10 11.39 7.84 23.98
C GLN A 10 12.08 9.07 23.39
N ILE A 11 13.09 9.62 24.09
CA ILE A 11 13.85 10.77 23.57
C ILE A 11 14.59 10.40 22.28
N LEU A 12 15.22 9.22 22.25
CA LEU A 12 15.91 8.73 21.06
C LEU A 12 14.94 8.51 19.89
N PHE A 13 13.76 7.92 20.16
CA PHE A 13 12.73 7.72 19.17
C PHE A 13 12.23 9.05 18.59
N ASP A 14 11.99 10.04 19.45
CA ASP A 14 11.55 11.37 19.05
C ASP A 14 12.62 12.11 18.24
N ALA A 15 13.90 12.00 18.65
CA ALA A 15 15.02 12.58 17.91
C ALA A 15 15.18 11.95 16.51
N CYS A 16 15.07 10.63 16.40
CA CYS A 16 15.09 9.92 15.13
C CYS A 16 13.90 10.28 14.24
N SER A 17 12.71 10.42 14.81
CA SER A 17 11.50 10.83 14.08
C SER A 17 11.63 12.26 13.53
N LEU A 18 12.18 13.17 14.31
CA LEU A 18 12.47 14.54 13.88
C LEU A 18 13.59 14.57 12.83
N LEU A 19 14.62 13.74 12.97
CA LEU A 19 15.68 13.63 11.98
C LEU A 19 15.11 13.20 10.62
N LEU A 20 14.26 12.18 10.58
CA LEU A 20 13.59 11.77 9.35
C LEU A 20 12.78 12.92 8.75
N LEU A 21 11.95 13.59 9.55
CA LEU A 21 11.13 14.70 9.04
C LEU A 21 12.01 15.83 8.49
N VAL A 22 12.98 16.30 9.26
CA VAL A 22 13.80 17.47 8.90
C VAL A 22 14.72 17.16 7.72
N PHE A 23 15.42 16.02 7.75
CA PHE A 23 16.36 15.64 6.69
C PHE A 23 15.66 15.46 5.34
N TYR A 24 14.55 14.72 5.30
CA TYR A 24 13.84 14.45 4.04
C TYR A 24 13.05 15.66 3.54
N THR A 25 12.54 16.50 4.44
CA THR A 25 11.95 17.78 4.06
C THR A 25 13.00 18.70 3.44
N TRP A 26 14.18 18.80 4.05
CA TRP A 26 15.30 19.57 3.53
C TRP A 26 15.76 19.03 2.16
N SER A 27 15.95 17.72 2.06
CA SER A 27 16.37 17.05 0.82
C SER A 27 15.38 17.24 -0.34
N ALA A 28 14.08 17.26 -0.04
CA ALA A 28 13.04 17.44 -1.07
C ALA A 28 12.86 18.87 -1.58
N VAL A 29 13.17 19.89 -0.73
CA VAL A 29 12.84 21.30 -1.04
C VAL A 29 14.07 22.14 -1.33
N ILE A 30 15.20 21.89 -0.63
CA ILE A 30 16.36 22.79 -0.69
C ILE A 30 17.46 22.20 -1.57
N THR A 31 17.98 21.04 -1.21
CA THR A 31 19.11 20.43 -1.93
C THR A 31 18.98 18.90 -1.86
N PRO A 32 18.82 18.22 -3.01
CA PRO A 32 18.77 16.76 -3.01
C PRO A 32 20.01 16.14 -2.38
N ALA A 33 19.83 15.27 -1.41
CA ALA A 33 20.92 14.54 -0.78
C ALA A 33 21.51 13.52 -1.77
N ALA A 34 22.82 13.30 -1.71
CA ALA A 34 23.46 12.25 -2.50
C ALA A 34 22.88 10.87 -2.14
N THR A 35 22.84 9.96 -3.13
CA THR A 35 22.14 8.67 -3.06
C THR A 35 22.48 7.86 -1.81
N GLN A 36 23.77 7.81 -1.42
CA GLN A 36 24.23 7.07 -0.25
C GLN A 36 23.62 7.63 1.05
N TYR A 37 23.59 8.95 1.23
CA TYR A 37 22.99 9.58 2.41
C TYR A 37 21.48 9.43 2.38
N HIS A 38 20.87 9.59 1.20
CA HIS A 38 19.43 9.52 1.03
C HIS A 38 18.87 8.14 1.42
N ARG A 39 19.44 7.06 0.89
CA ARG A 39 19.02 5.68 1.19
C ARG A 39 19.57 5.21 2.55
N GLY A 40 20.82 5.50 2.85
CA GLY A 40 21.49 5.02 4.06
C GLY A 40 20.90 5.57 5.34
N ILE A 41 20.64 6.88 5.43
CA ILE A 41 20.01 7.49 6.62
C ILE A 41 18.62 6.90 6.85
N TYR A 42 17.82 6.71 5.78
CA TYR A 42 16.51 6.09 5.92
C TYR A 42 16.57 4.70 6.54
N ILE A 43 17.43 3.83 5.99
CA ILE A 43 17.55 2.44 6.47
C ILE A 43 18.11 2.41 7.89
N ILE A 44 19.18 3.15 8.18
CA ILE A 44 19.81 3.19 9.51
C ILE A 44 18.78 3.64 10.55
N VAL A 45 18.09 4.74 10.31
CA VAL A 45 17.12 5.26 11.28
C VAL A 45 15.94 4.32 11.43
N THR A 46 15.44 3.74 10.31
CA THR A 46 14.38 2.74 10.36
C THR A 46 14.76 1.53 11.21
N TYR A 47 15.99 1.02 11.07
CA TYR A 47 16.47 -0.13 11.84
C TYR A 47 16.57 0.18 13.34
N ILE A 48 17.08 1.36 13.69
CA ILE A 48 17.09 1.83 15.08
C ILE A 48 15.68 1.90 15.65
N LEU A 49 14.76 2.55 14.94
CA LEU A 49 13.39 2.75 15.39
C LEU A 49 12.63 1.42 15.54
N VAL A 50 12.85 0.46 14.63
CA VAL A 50 12.23 -0.87 14.72
C VAL A 50 12.75 -1.63 15.95
N PHE A 51 14.05 -1.70 16.18
CA PHE A 51 14.58 -2.42 17.35
C PHE A 51 14.22 -1.75 18.68
N LEU A 52 13.99 -0.44 18.69
CA LEU A 52 13.46 0.26 19.86
C LEU A 52 11.98 -0.08 20.12
N LEU A 53 11.15 -0.08 19.07
CA LEU A 53 9.70 -0.19 19.20
C LEU A 53 9.24 -1.64 19.31
N TYR A 54 9.78 -2.54 18.47
CA TYR A 54 9.45 -3.98 18.41
C TYR A 54 10.43 -4.80 19.27
N ARG A 55 10.62 -4.33 20.48
CA ARG A 55 11.57 -4.88 21.45
C ARG A 55 11.14 -6.21 22.04
N SER A 56 12.11 -6.95 22.56
CA SER A 56 11.87 -8.15 23.35
C SER A 56 11.22 -7.83 24.69
N LYS A 57 10.30 -8.68 25.15
CA LYS A 57 9.60 -8.51 26.44
C LYS A 57 10.49 -8.78 27.65
N SER A 58 11.50 -9.64 27.53
CA SER A 58 12.42 -10.01 28.61
C SER A 58 13.58 -9.04 28.74
N SER A 59 13.98 -8.71 29.96
CA SER A 59 15.09 -7.79 30.26
C SER A 59 16.44 -8.30 29.70
N TRP A 60 16.69 -9.60 29.71
CA TRP A 60 17.88 -10.22 29.15
C TRP A 60 17.95 -10.07 27.62
N PHE A 61 16.86 -10.38 26.93
CA PHE A 61 16.78 -10.24 25.46
C PHE A 61 16.82 -8.77 25.00
N ARG A 62 16.56 -7.80 25.90
CA ARG A 62 16.69 -6.39 25.59
C ARG A 62 18.14 -5.94 25.36
N MET A 63 19.11 -6.61 25.98
CA MET A 63 20.51 -6.38 25.69
C MET A 63 20.87 -6.78 24.25
N ILE A 64 20.22 -7.85 23.75
CA ILE A 64 20.35 -8.24 22.34
C ILE A 64 19.79 -7.15 21.41
N ASP A 65 18.69 -6.49 21.77
CA ASP A 65 18.12 -5.40 20.96
C ASP A 65 19.12 -4.24 20.81
N TYR A 66 19.82 -3.86 21.87
CA TYR A 66 20.87 -2.83 21.79
C TYR A 66 22.10 -3.30 20.98
N LEU A 67 22.48 -4.56 21.09
CA LEU A 67 23.54 -5.14 20.26
C LEU A 67 23.17 -5.13 18.78
N LEU A 68 21.90 -5.41 18.43
CA LEU A 68 21.40 -5.34 17.08
C LEU A 68 21.38 -3.89 16.54
N ILE A 69 21.07 -2.90 17.39
CA ILE A 69 21.19 -1.48 17.02
C ILE A 69 22.64 -1.13 16.70
N ILE A 70 23.60 -1.53 17.55
CA ILE A 70 25.03 -1.28 17.33
C ILE A 70 25.50 -1.98 16.05
N ALA A 71 25.13 -3.25 15.86
CA ALA A 71 25.47 -4.01 14.66
C ALA A 71 24.86 -3.39 13.39
N SER A 72 23.64 -2.83 13.47
CA SER A 72 23.04 -2.08 12.37
C SER A 72 23.82 -0.81 12.05
N LEU A 73 24.18 -0.05 13.08
CA LEU A 73 24.98 1.17 12.92
C LEU A 73 26.36 0.88 12.32
N THR A 74 27.01 -0.20 12.73
CA THR A 74 28.33 -0.57 12.20
C THR A 74 28.26 -1.04 10.75
N SER A 75 27.35 -1.96 10.42
CA SER A 75 27.24 -2.52 9.05
C SER A 75 26.70 -1.49 8.04
N LEU A 76 25.56 -0.86 8.34
CA LEU A 76 24.95 0.12 7.45
C LEU A 76 25.75 1.43 7.42
N GLY A 77 26.33 1.83 8.55
CA GLY A 77 27.22 2.98 8.65
C GLY A 77 28.52 2.77 7.88
N TYR A 78 29.06 1.55 7.89
CA TYR A 78 30.20 1.17 7.07
C TYR A 78 29.92 1.38 5.58
N TRP A 79 28.76 0.91 5.09
CA TRP A 79 28.33 1.16 3.71
C TRP A 79 28.22 2.66 3.40
N LEU A 80 27.59 3.42 4.30
CA LEU A 80 27.38 4.85 4.11
C LEU A 80 28.70 5.63 3.99
N LEU A 81 29.66 5.33 4.86
CA LEU A 81 30.94 6.04 4.92
C LEU A 81 31.93 5.61 3.83
N ASN A 82 31.86 4.38 3.37
CA ASN A 82 32.79 3.80 2.38
C ASN A 82 32.13 3.63 0.98
N PHE A 83 30.98 4.23 0.75
CA PHE A 83 30.19 4.04 -0.48
C PHE A 83 31.00 4.18 -1.76
N GLU A 84 31.78 5.26 -1.90
CA GLU A 84 32.60 5.50 -3.10
C GLU A 84 33.72 4.46 -3.23
N VAL A 85 34.42 4.17 -2.14
CA VAL A 85 35.51 3.20 -2.12
C VAL A 85 35.02 1.80 -2.50
N ILE A 86 33.87 1.38 -1.97
CA ILE A 86 33.27 0.09 -2.27
C ILE A 86 32.87 0.01 -3.74
N ASN A 87 32.27 1.07 -4.30
CA ASN A 87 31.91 1.10 -5.71
C ASN A 87 33.12 1.05 -6.65
N TYR A 88 34.27 1.62 -6.28
CA TYR A 88 35.50 1.53 -7.06
C TYR A 88 36.15 0.16 -7.04
N ARG A 89 35.89 -0.66 -6.01
CA ARG A 89 36.50 -2.00 -5.85
C ARG A 89 35.54 -3.16 -6.04
N VAL A 90 34.45 -2.97 -6.78
CA VAL A 90 33.50 -4.05 -7.11
C VAL A 90 34.25 -5.22 -7.77
N GLY A 91 34.08 -6.43 -7.20
CA GLY A 91 34.80 -7.63 -7.61
C GLY A 91 36.17 -7.84 -6.94
N ALA A 92 36.59 -6.92 -6.06
CA ALA A 92 37.79 -6.99 -5.24
C ALA A 92 37.49 -6.58 -3.79
N GLU A 93 36.38 -7.07 -3.27
CA GLU A 93 35.90 -6.79 -1.93
C GLU A 93 36.84 -7.37 -0.89
N THR A 94 37.03 -6.63 0.20
CA THR A 94 37.88 -7.05 1.32
C THR A 94 37.10 -8.00 2.25
N GLU A 95 37.83 -8.70 3.12
CA GLU A 95 37.22 -9.52 4.18
C GLU A 95 36.28 -8.70 5.09
N LEU A 96 36.64 -7.44 5.36
CA LEU A 96 35.79 -6.53 6.14
C LEU A 96 34.48 -6.19 5.41
N ASP A 97 34.52 -5.94 4.10
CA ASP A 97 33.31 -5.73 3.29
C ASP A 97 32.37 -6.93 3.40
N THR A 98 32.95 -8.12 3.28
CA THR A 98 32.20 -9.38 3.36
C THR A 98 31.55 -9.57 4.73
N VAL A 99 32.27 -9.33 5.80
CA VAL A 99 31.74 -9.43 7.18
C VAL A 99 30.60 -8.42 7.39
N MET A 100 30.78 -7.17 6.95
CA MET A 100 29.74 -6.13 7.07
C MET A 100 28.51 -6.46 6.25
N ALA A 101 28.66 -7.03 5.06
CA ALA A 101 27.55 -7.49 4.22
C ALA A 101 26.76 -8.63 4.89
N ILE A 102 27.44 -9.63 5.44
CA ILE A 102 26.80 -10.75 6.14
C ILE A 102 25.99 -10.22 7.35
N ILE A 103 26.60 -9.34 8.17
CA ILE A 103 25.91 -8.74 9.31
C ILE A 103 24.67 -7.97 8.85
N GLY A 104 24.78 -7.16 7.79
CA GLY A 104 23.66 -6.38 7.25
C GLY A 104 22.50 -7.24 6.74
N VAL A 105 22.80 -8.33 6.03
CA VAL A 105 21.80 -9.29 5.53
C VAL A 105 21.08 -9.97 6.70
N LEU A 106 21.83 -10.48 7.69
CA LEU A 106 21.25 -11.17 8.85
C LEU A 106 20.38 -10.24 9.71
N ILE A 107 20.82 -9.01 9.94
CA ILE A 107 20.04 -8.01 10.68
C ILE A 107 18.75 -7.67 9.91
N SER A 108 18.81 -7.57 8.59
CA SER A 108 17.63 -7.31 7.76
C SER A 108 16.57 -8.40 7.91
N ILE A 109 16.99 -9.66 8.00
CA ILE A 109 16.10 -10.80 8.25
C ILE A 109 15.46 -10.70 9.65
N GLU A 110 16.26 -10.42 10.68
CA GLU A 110 15.76 -10.29 12.06
C GLU A 110 14.80 -9.11 12.21
N LEU A 111 15.10 -7.98 11.52
CA LEU A 111 14.23 -6.82 11.51
C LEU A 111 12.84 -7.14 10.92
N ALA A 112 12.80 -7.78 9.75
CA ALA A 112 11.57 -8.20 9.09
C ALA A 112 10.79 -9.21 9.95
N ARG A 113 11.47 -10.14 10.62
CA ARG A 113 10.86 -11.11 11.52
C ARG A 113 10.05 -10.44 12.63
N ARG A 114 10.56 -9.35 13.18
CA ARG A 114 9.92 -8.64 14.31
C ARG A 114 8.67 -7.86 13.90
N VAL A 115 8.65 -7.32 12.71
CA VAL A 115 7.57 -6.41 12.25
C VAL A 115 6.55 -7.13 11.40
N VAL A 116 7.01 -7.95 10.44
CA VAL A 116 6.18 -8.61 9.44
C VAL A 116 5.83 -10.04 9.86
N GLY A 117 6.81 -10.74 10.45
CA GLY A 117 6.61 -12.10 10.93
C GLY A 117 7.40 -13.16 10.16
N ASN A 118 7.21 -14.42 10.57
CA ASN A 118 8.05 -15.53 10.14
C ASN A 118 7.85 -15.94 8.66
N VAL A 119 6.65 -15.78 8.11
CA VAL A 119 6.36 -16.18 6.70
C VAL A 119 7.29 -15.45 5.73
N PHE A 120 7.40 -14.13 5.90
CA PHE A 120 8.23 -13.31 5.04
C PHE A 120 9.73 -13.63 5.18
N VAL A 121 10.16 -13.93 6.40
CA VAL A 121 11.54 -14.37 6.69
C VAL A 121 11.84 -15.70 6.03
N VAL A 122 10.91 -16.67 6.07
CA VAL A 122 11.09 -17.98 5.43
C VAL A 122 11.28 -17.81 3.91
N ILE A 123 10.52 -16.93 3.27
CA ILE A 123 10.71 -16.62 1.84
C ILE A 123 12.12 -16.08 1.60
N GLY A 124 12.59 -15.11 2.41
CA GLY A 124 13.94 -14.57 2.31
C GLY A 124 15.03 -15.63 2.48
N ILE A 125 14.87 -16.55 3.46
CA ILE A 125 15.81 -17.66 3.70
C ILE A 125 15.80 -18.66 2.53
N ILE A 126 14.62 -19.00 2.01
CA ILE A 126 14.49 -19.88 0.84
C ILE A 126 15.21 -19.25 -0.36
N MET A 127 15.05 -17.95 -0.59
CA MET A 127 15.73 -17.26 -1.67
C MET A 127 17.26 -17.25 -1.49
N LEU A 128 17.76 -17.02 -0.27
CA LEU A 128 19.21 -17.13 0.03
C LEU A 128 19.72 -18.56 -0.23
N ALA A 129 18.99 -19.57 0.22
CA ALA A 129 19.34 -20.96 -0.02
C ALA A 129 19.32 -21.29 -1.54
N TYR A 130 18.34 -20.77 -2.27
CA TYR A 130 18.28 -20.90 -3.73
C TYR A 130 19.50 -20.24 -4.39
N GLY A 131 19.88 -19.02 -3.98
CA GLY A 131 21.05 -18.33 -4.51
C GLY A 131 22.36 -19.08 -4.30
N VAL A 132 22.49 -19.80 -3.17
CA VAL A 132 23.69 -20.61 -2.85
C VAL A 132 23.63 -21.97 -3.58
N TYR A 133 22.51 -22.68 -3.50
CA TYR A 133 22.38 -24.07 -3.97
C TYR A 133 21.66 -24.20 -5.32
N GLY A 134 21.68 -23.16 -6.16
CA GLY A 134 20.99 -23.15 -7.45
C GLY A 134 21.39 -24.30 -8.38
N TYR A 135 22.61 -24.82 -8.28
CA TYR A 135 23.10 -25.97 -9.05
C TYR A 135 22.43 -27.30 -8.67
N MET A 136 21.73 -27.37 -7.55
CA MET A 136 20.96 -28.54 -7.11
C MET A 136 19.50 -28.50 -7.55
N MET A 137 19.08 -27.41 -8.17
CA MET A 137 17.69 -27.24 -8.59
C MET A 137 17.37 -28.00 -9.88
N PRO A 138 16.08 -28.27 -10.17
CA PRO A 138 15.65 -28.80 -11.45
C PRO A 138 16.13 -27.93 -12.62
N ASP A 139 16.42 -28.53 -13.77
CA ASP A 139 16.99 -27.86 -14.95
C ASP A 139 16.25 -26.58 -15.34
N ALA A 140 14.94 -26.54 -15.17
CA ALA A 140 14.11 -25.38 -15.51
C ALA A 140 14.46 -24.12 -14.70
N ILE A 141 14.99 -24.26 -13.47
CA ILE A 141 15.33 -23.14 -12.56
C ILE A 141 16.76 -23.27 -12.01
N ALA A 142 17.58 -24.14 -12.58
CA ALA A 142 18.96 -24.33 -12.18
C ALA A 142 19.84 -23.13 -12.58
N HIS A 143 20.80 -22.79 -11.72
CA HIS A 143 21.86 -21.82 -12.01
C HIS A 143 23.16 -22.22 -11.31
N ALA A 144 24.28 -21.56 -11.64
CA ALA A 144 25.60 -21.95 -11.16
C ALA A 144 25.75 -21.96 -9.61
N GLY A 145 24.86 -21.25 -8.90
CA GLY A 145 25.00 -21.02 -7.45
C GLY A 145 26.08 -19.99 -7.14
N SER A 146 26.25 -19.69 -5.86
CA SER A 146 27.29 -18.80 -5.35
C SER A 146 27.69 -19.20 -3.93
N SER A 147 28.86 -18.80 -3.46
CA SER A 147 29.15 -18.90 -2.04
C SER A 147 28.27 -17.95 -1.23
N PHE A 148 27.90 -18.33 -0.01
CA PHE A 148 27.08 -17.49 0.86
C PHE A 148 27.68 -16.09 1.08
N PRO A 149 29.01 -15.93 1.33
CA PRO A 149 29.64 -14.61 1.45
C PRO A 149 29.51 -13.76 0.19
N GLU A 150 29.80 -14.31 -0.99
CA GLU A 150 29.67 -13.59 -2.27
C GLU A 150 28.24 -13.15 -2.54
N LEU A 151 27.26 -14.02 -2.25
CA LEU A 151 25.86 -13.69 -2.37
C LEU A 151 25.47 -12.53 -1.44
N CYS A 152 25.91 -12.56 -0.16
CA CYS A 152 25.67 -11.46 0.79
C CYS A 152 26.29 -10.14 0.30
N VAL A 153 27.50 -10.16 -0.22
CA VAL A 153 28.18 -9.00 -0.81
C VAL A 153 27.37 -8.45 -1.99
N SER A 154 26.93 -9.32 -2.89
CA SER A 154 26.09 -8.92 -4.03
C SER A 154 24.78 -8.26 -3.58
N ILE A 155 24.06 -8.87 -2.64
CA ILE A 155 22.78 -8.35 -2.12
C ILE A 155 22.96 -7.06 -1.33
N PHE A 156 24.05 -6.92 -0.60
CA PHE A 156 24.26 -5.79 0.30
C PHE A 156 24.77 -4.53 -0.43
N TYR A 157 25.68 -4.69 -1.40
CA TYR A 157 26.35 -3.54 -2.03
C TYR A 157 25.79 -3.15 -3.40
N LYS A 158 25.16 -4.08 -4.14
CA LYS A 158 24.61 -3.76 -5.47
C LYS A 158 23.31 -2.99 -5.39
N SER A 159 23.00 -2.29 -6.47
CA SER A 159 21.80 -1.45 -6.62
C SER A 159 20.47 -2.22 -6.58
N ASP A 160 20.49 -3.53 -6.80
CA ASP A 160 19.30 -4.39 -6.83
C ASP A 160 19.03 -5.07 -5.46
N GLY A 161 19.89 -4.82 -4.47
CA GLY A 161 19.83 -5.42 -3.16
C GLY A 161 19.12 -4.54 -2.10
N ILE A 162 19.65 -4.58 -0.88
CA ILE A 162 19.07 -3.91 0.30
C ILE A 162 18.91 -2.40 0.10
N PHE A 163 19.91 -1.75 -0.49
CA PHE A 163 19.88 -0.32 -0.82
C PHE A 163 19.29 -0.01 -2.19
N GLY A 164 18.54 -0.96 -2.78
CA GLY A 164 17.97 -0.89 -4.12
C GLY A 164 16.72 -0.04 -4.25
N ILE A 165 15.89 -0.40 -5.25
CA ILE A 165 14.68 0.34 -5.64
C ILE A 165 13.75 0.61 -4.46
N MET A 166 13.51 -0.40 -3.61
CA MET A 166 12.61 -0.25 -2.47
C MET A 166 13.10 0.81 -1.47
N ALA A 167 14.39 0.79 -1.15
CA ALA A 167 15.00 1.79 -0.28
C ALA A 167 14.91 3.20 -0.88
N ASN A 168 15.14 3.32 -2.19
CA ASN A 168 15.04 4.59 -2.91
C ASN A 168 13.63 5.17 -2.83
N VAL A 169 12.62 4.40 -3.20
CA VAL A 169 11.22 4.86 -3.24
C VAL A 169 10.70 5.21 -1.85
N LEU A 170 11.07 4.42 -0.83
CA LEU A 170 10.69 4.70 0.55
C LEU A 170 11.30 6.00 1.06
N ALA A 171 12.58 6.21 0.81
CA ALA A 171 13.28 7.42 1.22
C ALA A 171 12.80 8.66 0.45
N THR A 172 12.59 8.54 -0.87
CA THR A 172 12.28 9.68 -1.74
C THR A 172 10.83 10.12 -1.61
N TYR A 173 9.88 9.17 -1.55
CA TYR A 173 8.45 9.49 -1.68
C TYR A 173 7.64 9.03 -0.48
N ILE A 174 7.67 7.75 -0.16
CA ILE A 174 6.69 7.14 0.74
C ILE A 174 6.77 7.73 2.15
N LEU A 175 7.97 7.94 2.68
CA LEU A 175 8.16 8.55 4.00
C LEU A 175 7.47 9.92 4.11
N LEU A 176 7.67 10.79 3.10
CA LEU A 176 7.10 12.14 3.11
C LEU A 176 5.58 12.11 3.01
N PHE A 177 5.00 11.19 2.24
CA PHE A 177 3.54 11.05 2.15
C PHE A 177 2.94 10.42 3.40
N VAL A 178 3.63 9.50 4.07
CA VAL A 178 3.21 8.95 5.36
C VAL A 178 3.24 10.02 6.45
N LEU A 179 4.28 10.85 6.46
CA LEU A 179 4.37 12.03 7.33
C LEU A 179 3.24 13.02 7.02
N PHE A 180 3.01 13.37 5.75
CA PHE A 180 1.89 14.20 5.34
C PHE A 180 0.54 13.66 5.85
N GLY A 181 0.30 12.35 5.72
CA GLY A 181 -0.91 11.70 6.22
C GLY A 181 -1.10 11.88 7.73
N ALA A 182 -0.02 11.72 8.51
CA ALA A 182 -0.04 11.94 9.96
C ALA A 182 -0.34 13.40 10.34
N PHE A 183 0.24 14.37 9.63
CA PHE A 183 -0.05 15.79 9.82
C PHE A 183 -1.48 16.15 9.42
N LEU A 184 -1.98 15.59 8.34
CA LEU A 184 -3.37 15.80 7.89
C LEU A 184 -4.37 15.23 8.89
N GLU A 185 -4.09 14.07 9.49
CA GLU A 185 -4.92 13.50 10.57
C GLU A 185 -4.97 14.44 11.79
N LYS A 186 -3.83 14.95 12.25
CA LYS A 186 -3.75 15.90 13.37
C LYS A 186 -4.39 17.25 13.06
N SER A 187 -4.54 17.63 11.80
CA SER A 187 -5.22 18.86 11.38
C SER A 187 -6.74 18.80 11.55
N GLY A 188 -7.33 17.58 11.75
CA GLY A 188 -8.77 17.37 11.89
C GLY A 188 -9.50 17.05 10.60
N ALA A 189 -8.79 16.84 9.48
CA ALA A 189 -9.37 16.56 8.17
C ALA A 189 -10.20 15.26 8.15
N GLN A 190 -9.79 14.23 8.90
CA GLN A 190 -10.52 12.96 8.98
C GLN A 190 -11.97 13.13 9.40
N LYS A 191 -12.21 13.89 10.47
CA LYS A 191 -13.57 14.18 10.95
C LYS A 191 -14.37 14.92 9.89
N PHE A 192 -13.77 15.90 9.23
CA PHE A 192 -14.42 16.65 8.16
C PHE A 192 -14.85 15.74 6.99
N PHE A 193 -14.02 14.79 6.56
CA PHE A 193 -14.36 13.86 5.48
C PHE A 193 -15.53 12.95 5.85
N ILE A 194 -15.61 12.48 7.11
CA ILE A 194 -16.75 11.69 7.60
C ILE A 194 -18.03 12.55 7.65
N ASP A 195 -17.94 13.75 8.21
CA ASP A 195 -19.08 14.67 8.33
C ASP A 195 -19.62 15.08 6.95
N LEU A 196 -18.73 15.36 5.99
CA LEU A 196 -19.08 15.68 4.60
C LEU A 196 -19.77 14.51 3.90
N SER A 197 -19.26 13.29 4.08
CA SER A 197 -19.85 12.07 3.52
C SER A 197 -21.25 11.81 4.11
N MET A 198 -21.40 11.96 5.42
CA MET A 198 -22.71 11.85 6.11
C MET A 198 -23.72 12.86 5.59
N ALA A 199 -23.32 14.11 5.47
CA ALA A 199 -24.22 15.18 5.00
C ALA A 199 -24.62 15.02 3.53
N SER A 200 -23.74 14.40 2.70
CA SER A 200 -23.96 14.23 1.26
C SER A 200 -24.85 13.03 0.91
N VAL A 201 -24.59 11.87 1.51
CA VAL A 201 -25.25 10.61 1.14
C VAL A 201 -25.91 9.86 2.30
N GLY A 202 -25.73 10.32 3.53
CA GLY A 202 -26.21 9.61 4.73
C GLY A 202 -27.73 9.34 4.72
N HIS A 203 -28.52 10.23 4.15
CA HIS A 203 -30.00 10.12 4.05
C HIS A 203 -30.50 9.18 2.93
N LYS A 204 -29.63 8.72 2.05
CA LYS A 204 -30.03 7.88 0.91
C LYS A 204 -30.21 6.42 1.32
N VAL A 205 -30.87 5.63 0.45
CA VAL A 205 -30.94 4.15 0.61
C VAL A 205 -29.53 3.59 0.79
N GLY A 206 -29.30 2.86 1.88
CA GLY A 206 -27.97 2.37 2.25
C GLY A 206 -26.99 3.47 2.65
N GLY A 207 -27.52 4.64 3.06
CA GLY A 207 -26.72 5.83 3.41
C GLY A 207 -25.49 5.53 4.25
N PRO A 208 -25.59 4.86 5.41
CA PRO A 208 -24.45 4.54 6.25
C PRO A 208 -23.34 3.73 5.54
N GLY A 209 -23.70 2.76 4.69
CA GLY A 209 -22.73 2.02 3.88
C GLY A 209 -22.10 2.88 2.79
N LYS A 210 -22.88 3.76 2.16
CA LYS A 210 -22.38 4.73 1.16
C LYS A 210 -21.44 5.76 1.77
N VAL A 211 -21.73 6.19 3.01
CA VAL A 211 -20.83 7.06 3.80
C VAL A 211 -19.49 6.36 4.02
N ALA A 212 -19.51 5.08 4.40
CA ALA A 212 -18.29 4.29 4.54
C ALA A 212 -17.48 4.27 3.22
N VAL A 213 -18.13 4.03 2.08
CA VAL A 213 -17.47 4.00 0.76
C VAL A 213 -16.81 5.33 0.43
N ILE A 214 -17.51 6.46 0.61
CA ILE A 214 -16.97 7.78 0.27
C ILE A 214 -15.90 8.21 1.27
N ALA A 215 -16.15 8.06 2.57
CA ALA A 215 -15.20 8.45 3.61
C ALA A 215 -13.89 7.64 3.52
N SER A 216 -14.01 6.31 3.32
CA SER A 216 -12.83 5.44 3.12
C SER A 216 -12.12 5.70 1.79
N GLY A 217 -12.83 6.14 0.75
CA GLY A 217 -12.22 6.58 -0.50
C GLY A 217 -11.38 7.83 -0.32
N LEU A 218 -11.94 8.85 0.35
CA LEU A 218 -11.24 10.10 0.61
C LEU A 218 -10.05 9.92 1.57
N PHE A 219 -10.25 9.19 2.68
CA PHE A 219 -9.19 8.98 3.65
C PHE A 219 -8.17 7.93 3.17
N GLY A 220 -8.63 6.88 2.50
CA GLY A 220 -7.79 5.80 1.96
C GLY A 220 -6.81 6.29 0.91
N SER A 221 -7.20 7.26 0.06
CA SER A 221 -6.31 7.88 -0.92
C SER A 221 -5.11 8.60 -0.29
N ILE A 222 -5.17 8.86 1.02
CA ILE A 222 -4.14 9.55 1.80
C ILE A 222 -3.33 8.57 2.64
N SER A 223 -4.01 7.63 3.32
CA SER A 223 -3.39 6.74 4.29
C SER A 223 -2.45 5.70 3.66
N GLY A 224 -2.66 5.37 2.39
CA GLY A 224 -1.84 4.40 1.66
C GLY A 224 -1.84 2.98 2.23
N SER A 225 -2.77 2.66 3.15
CA SER A 225 -2.89 1.35 3.78
C SER A 225 -4.34 0.97 4.02
N ALA A 226 -4.80 -0.11 3.39
CA ALA A 226 -6.17 -0.59 3.55
C ALA A 226 -6.48 -0.95 5.01
N ILE A 227 -5.55 -1.58 5.73
CA ILE A 227 -5.73 -1.97 7.13
C ILE A 227 -5.82 -0.73 8.03
N ALA A 228 -4.92 0.25 7.84
CA ALA A 228 -4.95 1.50 8.62
C ALA A 228 -6.25 2.26 8.36
N ASN A 229 -6.72 2.29 7.12
CA ASN A 229 -7.98 2.90 6.75
C ASN A 229 -9.17 2.22 7.44
N VAL A 230 -9.26 0.88 7.41
CA VAL A 230 -10.31 0.11 8.14
C VAL A 230 -10.30 0.43 9.63
N VAL A 231 -9.13 0.53 10.25
CA VAL A 231 -9.03 0.84 11.69
C VAL A 231 -9.44 2.28 11.97
N SER A 232 -9.08 3.24 11.13
CA SER A 232 -9.38 4.66 11.33
C SER A 232 -10.84 4.98 11.04
N THR A 233 -11.35 4.70 9.84
CA THR A 233 -12.72 5.02 9.43
C THR A 233 -13.73 4.00 9.96
N GLY A 234 -13.38 2.72 9.99
CA GLY A 234 -14.26 1.63 10.37
C GLY A 234 -14.69 1.66 11.83
N THR A 235 -13.91 2.28 12.74
CA THR A 235 -14.33 2.50 14.13
C THR A 235 -15.59 3.36 14.23
N PHE A 236 -15.86 4.21 13.24
CA PHE A 236 -17.07 5.04 13.14
C PHE A 236 -18.11 4.45 12.21
N THR A 237 -17.70 4.01 11.01
CA THR A 237 -18.61 3.59 9.95
C THR A 237 -19.24 2.23 10.21
N ILE A 238 -18.49 1.26 10.75
CA ILE A 238 -19.02 -0.09 11.05
C ILE A 238 -20.12 -0.05 12.12
N PRO A 239 -19.95 0.61 13.29
CA PRO A 239 -21.05 0.76 14.25
C PRO A 239 -22.26 1.47 13.67
N MET A 240 -22.04 2.51 12.84
CA MET A 240 -23.10 3.26 12.17
C MET A 240 -23.89 2.36 11.20
N MET A 241 -23.23 1.54 10.38
CA MET A 241 -23.87 0.59 9.49
C MET A 241 -24.66 -0.47 10.25
N LYS A 242 -24.12 -1.02 11.34
CA LYS A 242 -24.82 -1.99 12.20
C LYS A 242 -26.09 -1.39 12.81
N LYS A 243 -26.01 -0.16 13.33
CA LYS A 243 -27.16 0.55 13.89
C LYS A 243 -28.25 0.78 12.86
N ALA A 244 -27.89 1.00 11.61
CA ALA A 244 -28.83 1.19 10.49
C ALA A 244 -29.47 -0.11 9.99
N GLY A 245 -29.03 -1.29 10.44
CA GLY A 245 -29.63 -2.58 10.08
C GLY A 245 -28.78 -3.48 9.18
N PHE A 246 -27.57 -3.08 8.79
CA PHE A 246 -26.64 -4.02 8.13
C PHE A 246 -26.23 -5.12 9.12
N LYS A 247 -26.16 -6.36 8.62
CA LYS A 247 -25.64 -7.48 9.43
C LYS A 247 -24.19 -7.20 9.83
N PRO A 248 -23.72 -7.62 11.03
CA PRO A 248 -22.37 -7.33 11.50
C PRO A 248 -21.27 -7.73 10.50
N HIS A 249 -21.35 -8.92 9.88
CA HIS A 249 -20.38 -9.36 8.87
C HIS A 249 -20.45 -8.55 7.57
N GLN A 250 -21.62 -8.01 7.20
CA GLN A 250 -21.75 -7.13 6.04
C GLN A 250 -21.11 -5.77 6.31
N ALA A 251 -21.41 -5.16 7.45
CA ALA A 251 -20.80 -3.90 7.87
C ALA A 251 -19.27 -4.04 7.97
N GLY A 252 -18.79 -5.14 8.59
CA GLY A 252 -17.38 -5.47 8.67
C GLY A 252 -16.72 -5.78 7.32
N GLY A 253 -17.48 -6.18 6.29
CA GLY A 253 -16.99 -6.47 4.94
C GLY A 253 -17.04 -5.27 3.98
N ILE A 254 -18.03 -4.39 4.11
CA ILE A 254 -18.16 -3.16 3.28
C ILE A 254 -16.96 -2.23 3.51
N GLU A 255 -16.57 -2.04 4.76
CA GLU A 255 -15.48 -1.14 5.13
C GLU A 255 -14.12 -1.55 4.52
N PRO A 256 -13.64 -2.80 4.64
CA PRO A 256 -12.43 -3.25 3.97
C PRO A 256 -12.52 -3.16 2.44
N ALA A 257 -13.67 -3.51 1.86
CA ALA A 257 -13.89 -3.37 0.42
C ALA A 257 -13.74 -1.90 -0.03
N ALA A 258 -14.27 -0.95 0.74
CA ALA A 258 -14.09 0.48 0.46
C ALA A 258 -12.64 0.93 0.68
N SER A 259 -12.01 0.44 1.74
CA SER A 259 -10.64 0.83 2.14
C SER A 259 -9.58 0.45 1.11
N ILE A 260 -9.72 -0.69 0.44
CA ILE A 260 -8.81 -1.10 -0.64
C ILE A 260 -8.87 -0.13 -1.82
N GLY A 261 -10.06 0.38 -2.17
CA GLY A 261 -10.20 1.36 -3.24
C GLY A 261 -9.32 2.59 -3.06
N GLY A 262 -9.04 2.97 -1.82
CA GLY A 262 -8.13 4.06 -1.50
C GLY A 262 -6.69 3.83 -1.96
N MET A 263 -6.27 2.56 -2.10
CA MET A 263 -4.94 2.22 -2.62
C MET A 263 -4.79 2.54 -4.11
N PHE A 264 -5.89 2.63 -4.85
CA PHE A 264 -5.89 2.94 -6.28
C PHE A 264 -6.24 4.41 -6.56
N MET A 265 -6.82 5.11 -5.58
CA MET A 265 -7.36 6.45 -5.76
C MET A 265 -6.26 7.51 -5.68
N PRO A 266 -6.04 8.31 -6.74
CA PRO A 266 -5.20 9.49 -6.65
C PRO A 266 -5.68 10.46 -5.55
N PRO A 267 -4.80 11.30 -4.98
CA PRO A 267 -3.46 11.62 -5.48
C PRO A 267 -2.33 10.72 -4.96
N ILE A 268 -2.49 9.93 -3.89
CA ILE A 268 -1.34 9.24 -3.26
C ILE A 268 -1.27 7.76 -3.67
N MET A 269 -2.42 7.07 -3.84
CA MET A 269 -2.51 5.69 -4.35
C MET A 269 -1.66 4.67 -3.56
N GLY A 270 -1.40 4.95 -2.28
CA GLY A 270 -0.47 4.14 -1.50
C GLY A 270 0.96 4.14 -2.06
N ALA A 271 1.81 3.27 -1.52
CA ALA A 271 3.21 3.19 -1.92
C ALA A 271 3.43 2.57 -3.31
N GLY A 272 2.46 1.80 -3.82
CA GLY A 272 2.58 1.10 -5.10
C GLY A 272 2.63 2.03 -6.30
N GLY A 273 1.91 3.16 -6.28
CA GLY A 273 1.97 4.14 -7.36
C GLY A 273 3.37 4.75 -7.54
N PHE A 274 4.08 5.00 -6.44
CA PHE A 274 5.46 5.52 -6.47
C PHE A 274 6.45 4.45 -6.95
N LEU A 275 6.28 3.21 -6.52
CA LEU A 275 7.07 2.09 -7.03
C LEU A 275 6.86 1.90 -8.53
N MET A 276 5.62 2.04 -9.00
CA MET A 276 5.29 1.97 -10.42
C MET A 276 5.98 3.07 -11.22
N ALA A 277 6.01 4.31 -10.71
CA ALA A 277 6.72 5.41 -11.34
C ALA A 277 8.22 5.13 -11.48
N GLU A 278 8.85 4.58 -10.44
CA GLU A 278 10.26 4.24 -10.46
C GLU A 278 10.57 3.07 -11.41
N LEU A 279 9.70 2.04 -11.44
CA LEU A 279 9.91 0.85 -12.27
C LEU A 279 9.68 1.13 -13.76
N THR A 280 8.69 1.96 -14.10
CA THR A 280 8.33 2.27 -15.49
C THR A 280 9.04 3.50 -16.05
N GLY A 281 9.71 4.29 -15.20
CA GLY A 281 10.26 5.60 -15.60
C GLY A 281 9.20 6.64 -16.00
N GLN A 282 7.91 6.35 -15.79
CA GLN A 282 6.82 7.27 -16.12
C GLN A 282 6.63 8.31 -15.03
N SER A 283 6.16 9.50 -15.42
CA SER A 283 5.84 10.52 -14.44
C SER A 283 4.70 10.06 -13.52
N TYR A 284 4.80 10.38 -12.24
CA TYR A 284 3.75 10.03 -11.27
C TYR A 284 2.38 10.66 -11.63
N SER A 285 2.39 11.85 -12.22
CA SER A 285 1.17 12.51 -12.71
C SER A 285 0.48 11.73 -13.82
N TRP A 286 1.22 11.06 -14.68
CA TRP A 286 0.67 10.16 -15.70
C TRP A 286 0.04 8.93 -15.07
N ILE A 287 0.70 8.31 -14.11
CA ILE A 287 0.16 7.16 -13.37
C ILE A 287 -1.12 7.54 -12.63
N MET A 288 -1.18 8.73 -12.00
CA MET A 288 -2.41 9.26 -11.41
C MET A 288 -3.54 9.38 -12.45
N ALA A 289 -3.24 9.90 -13.63
CA ALA A 289 -4.24 10.06 -14.69
C ALA A 289 -4.80 8.71 -15.14
N VAL A 290 -3.92 7.71 -15.39
CA VAL A 290 -4.31 6.36 -15.78
C VAL A 290 -5.10 5.66 -14.67
N SER A 291 -4.78 5.89 -13.41
CA SER A 291 -5.44 5.24 -12.27
C SER A 291 -6.81 5.84 -11.92
N LEU A 292 -7.07 7.09 -12.29
CA LEU A 292 -8.24 7.83 -11.80
C LEU A 292 -9.56 7.17 -12.20
N PHE A 293 -9.76 6.88 -13.49
CA PHE A 293 -11.00 6.29 -13.95
C PHE A 293 -11.21 4.86 -13.42
N PRO A 294 -10.21 3.96 -13.49
CA PRO A 294 -10.30 2.63 -12.86
C PRO A 294 -10.68 2.69 -11.39
N ALA A 295 -10.06 3.58 -10.60
CA ALA A 295 -10.38 3.76 -9.19
C ALA A 295 -11.81 4.25 -8.97
N LEU A 296 -12.29 5.21 -9.78
CA LEU A 296 -13.68 5.67 -9.73
C LEU A 296 -14.65 4.54 -10.04
N MET A 297 -14.34 3.67 -11.01
CA MET A 297 -15.19 2.50 -11.34
C MET A 297 -15.19 1.47 -10.21
N TYR A 298 -14.06 1.26 -9.55
CA TYR A 298 -14.01 0.44 -8.35
C TYR A 298 -14.97 0.95 -7.26
N PHE A 299 -14.85 2.24 -6.90
CA PHE A 299 -15.75 2.84 -5.90
C PHE A 299 -17.21 2.85 -6.35
N PHE A 300 -17.47 3.09 -7.62
CA PHE A 300 -18.81 3.02 -8.19
C PHE A 300 -19.39 1.60 -8.05
N SER A 301 -18.61 0.56 -8.33
CA SER A 301 -19.01 -0.83 -8.13
C SER A 301 -19.37 -1.12 -6.65
N VAL A 302 -18.48 -0.77 -5.72
CA VAL A 302 -18.74 -0.97 -4.28
C VAL A 302 -19.98 -0.19 -3.83
N PHE A 303 -20.12 1.07 -4.26
CA PHE A 303 -21.25 1.93 -3.95
C PHE A 303 -22.59 1.35 -4.45
N MET A 304 -22.61 0.82 -5.67
CA MET A 304 -23.81 0.19 -6.24
C MET A 304 -24.11 -1.15 -5.57
N MET A 305 -23.11 -1.96 -5.24
CA MET A 305 -23.31 -3.20 -4.48
C MET A 305 -23.92 -2.92 -3.10
N VAL A 306 -23.42 -1.89 -2.40
CA VAL A 306 -23.98 -1.43 -1.12
C VAL A 306 -25.42 -0.94 -1.30
N HIS A 307 -25.71 -0.19 -2.38
CA HIS A 307 -27.06 0.30 -2.67
C HIS A 307 -28.06 -0.85 -2.85
N TYR A 308 -27.71 -1.86 -3.66
CA TYR A 308 -28.59 -2.99 -3.91
C TYR A 308 -28.75 -3.90 -2.69
N GLU A 309 -27.70 -4.11 -1.92
CA GLU A 309 -27.78 -4.88 -0.68
C GLU A 309 -28.67 -4.18 0.35
N ALA A 310 -28.55 -2.87 0.49
CA ALA A 310 -29.39 -2.06 1.37
C ALA A 310 -30.88 -2.07 0.93
N ARG A 311 -31.15 -2.07 -0.38
CA ARG A 311 -32.53 -2.22 -0.90
C ARG A 311 -33.13 -3.56 -0.52
N LYS A 312 -32.36 -4.64 -0.55
CA LYS A 312 -32.82 -5.97 -0.09
C LYS A 312 -33.17 -6.01 1.38
N LEU A 313 -32.44 -5.25 2.19
CA LEU A 313 -32.61 -5.19 3.64
C LEU A 313 -33.57 -4.06 4.08
N ASN A 314 -34.11 -3.28 3.13
CA ASN A 314 -34.94 -2.10 3.39
C ASN A 314 -34.26 -1.06 4.29
N ILE A 315 -32.94 -0.90 4.15
CA ILE A 315 -32.16 0.04 4.95
C ILE A 315 -32.21 1.42 4.29
N VAL A 316 -32.77 2.39 5.01
CA VAL A 316 -32.78 3.81 4.64
C VAL A 316 -31.93 4.56 5.67
N GLY A 317 -31.14 5.52 5.22
CA GLY A 317 -30.32 6.33 6.12
C GLY A 317 -31.09 7.45 6.80
N GLU A 318 -30.49 8.00 7.84
CA GLU A 318 -31.02 9.15 8.57
C GLU A 318 -30.52 10.47 7.96
N ARG A 319 -31.36 11.51 8.00
CA ARG A 319 -30.95 12.84 7.56
C ARG A 319 -29.95 13.45 8.55
N SER A 320 -28.82 13.93 8.03
CA SER A 320 -27.91 14.77 8.80
C SER A 320 -28.58 16.10 9.17
N ALA A 321 -28.20 16.66 10.31
CA ALA A 321 -28.67 17.99 10.75
C ALA A 321 -28.25 19.11 9.77
N HIS A 322 -27.16 18.91 9.04
CA HIS A 322 -26.61 19.88 8.09
C HIS A 322 -26.58 19.33 6.67
N SER A 323 -26.79 20.21 5.67
CA SER A 323 -26.63 19.83 4.25
C SER A 323 -25.14 19.65 3.91
N GLY A 324 -24.83 18.81 2.89
CA GLY A 324 -23.45 18.63 2.42
C GLY A 324 -22.78 19.94 2.02
N TRP A 325 -23.54 20.87 1.44
CA TRP A 325 -23.03 22.19 1.07
C TRP A 325 -22.65 23.04 2.29
N THR A 326 -23.44 22.98 3.36
CA THR A 326 -23.14 23.68 4.62
C THR A 326 -21.86 23.15 5.27
N VAL A 327 -21.70 21.81 5.31
CA VAL A 327 -20.49 21.17 5.84
C VAL A 327 -19.27 21.51 4.97
N LEU A 328 -19.42 21.47 3.64
CA LEU A 328 -18.37 21.83 2.72
C LEU A 328 -17.91 23.28 2.91
N LYS A 329 -18.85 24.22 2.96
CA LYS A 329 -18.53 25.64 3.22
C LYS A 329 -17.82 25.86 4.56
N ALA A 330 -18.17 25.10 5.58
CA ALA A 330 -17.59 25.22 6.91
C ALA A 330 -16.17 24.63 7.02
N GLY A 331 -15.76 23.74 6.11
CA GLY A 331 -14.50 23.00 6.22
C GLY A 331 -13.75 22.76 4.91
N TRP A 332 -14.07 23.49 3.81
CA TRP A 332 -13.44 23.32 2.50
C TRP A 332 -11.90 23.39 2.54
N TYR A 333 -11.36 24.15 3.48
CA TYR A 333 -9.91 24.31 3.65
C TYR A 333 -9.20 23.00 4.03
N TYR A 334 -9.89 21.98 4.56
CA TYR A 334 -9.31 20.66 4.80
C TYR A 334 -9.00 19.89 3.51
N ILE A 335 -9.61 20.28 2.38
CA ILE A 335 -9.33 19.69 1.07
C ILE A 335 -8.10 20.37 0.43
N THR A 336 -7.78 21.60 0.82
CA THR A 336 -6.73 22.38 0.14
C THR A 336 -5.35 21.73 0.11
N PRO A 337 -4.84 21.02 1.14
CA PRO A 337 -3.55 20.35 1.05
C PRO A 337 -3.53 19.27 -0.04
N LEU A 338 -4.63 18.52 -0.20
CA LEU A 338 -4.74 17.49 -1.24
C LEU A 338 -4.80 18.10 -2.64
N VAL A 339 -5.60 19.14 -2.80
CA VAL A 339 -5.68 19.90 -4.07
C VAL A 339 -4.32 20.50 -4.40
N LEU A 340 -3.63 21.08 -3.43
CA LEU A 340 -2.32 21.67 -3.60
C LEU A 340 -1.28 20.64 -4.07
N ILE A 341 -1.21 19.48 -3.42
CA ILE A 341 -0.34 18.37 -3.84
C ILE A 341 -0.64 17.96 -5.28
N THR A 342 -1.93 17.75 -5.60
CA THR A 342 -2.35 17.32 -6.93
C THR A 342 -1.97 18.36 -7.99
N LEU A 343 -2.24 19.65 -7.75
CA LEU A 343 -1.90 20.71 -8.68
C LEU A 343 -0.40 20.83 -8.88
N LEU A 344 0.40 20.78 -7.81
CA LEU A 344 1.87 20.85 -7.93
C LEU A 344 2.40 19.69 -8.78
N MET A 345 1.92 18.47 -8.57
CA MET A 345 2.33 17.31 -9.38
C MET A 345 1.90 17.45 -10.85
N LEU A 346 0.71 17.99 -11.13
CA LEU A 346 0.24 18.25 -12.49
C LEU A 346 1.05 19.37 -13.19
N TYR A 347 1.57 20.34 -12.42
CA TYR A 347 2.50 21.36 -12.92
C TYR A 347 3.94 20.86 -13.11
N GLY A 348 4.21 19.56 -12.82
CA GLY A 348 5.52 18.94 -13.04
C GLY A 348 6.48 19.02 -11.85
N TYR A 349 6.03 19.46 -10.67
CA TYR A 349 6.84 19.36 -9.45
C TYR A 349 6.96 17.89 -9.00
N SER A 350 8.08 17.57 -8.35
CA SER A 350 8.29 16.22 -7.84
C SER A 350 7.25 15.86 -6.75
N PRO A 351 6.87 14.57 -6.65
CA PRO A 351 5.96 14.12 -5.59
C PRO A 351 6.49 14.44 -4.18
N ALA A 352 7.81 14.32 -3.98
CA ALA A 352 8.47 14.65 -2.71
C ALA A 352 8.28 16.11 -2.31
N TYR A 353 8.56 17.04 -3.24
CA TYR A 353 8.34 18.47 -3.03
C TYR A 353 6.86 18.77 -2.75
N SER A 354 5.96 18.19 -3.55
CA SER A 354 4.51 18.37 -3.38
C SER A 354 4.01 17.89 -2.02
N ALA A 355 4.53 16.75 -1.53
CA ALA A 355 4.19 16.22 -0.21
C ALA A 355 4.62 17.18 0.92
N VAL A 356 5.81 17.76 0.83
CA VAL A 356 6.30 18.72 1.83
C VAL A 356 5.44 19.98 1.84
N ILE A 357 5.12 20.54 0.67
CA ILE A 357 4.23 21.72 0.60
C ILE A 357 2.84 21.40 1.13
N GLY A 358 2.31 20.20 0.83
CA GLY A 358 1.06 19.72 1.40
C GLY A 358 1.11 19.58 2.94
N LEU A 359 2.22 19.07 3.50
CA LEU A 359 2.46 18.98 4.94
C LEU A 359 2.45 20.37 5.60
N VAL A 360 3.17 21.34 5.02
CA VAL A 360 3.13 22.75 5.47
C VAL A 360 1.70 23.29 5.38
N GLY A 361 0.98 22.98 4.30
CA GLY A 361 -0.44 23.32 4.15
C GLY A 361 -1.29 22.78 5.30
N CYS A 362 -1.07 21.51 5.74
CA CYS A 362 -1.77 20.93 6.90
C CYS A 362 -1.51 21.72 8.19
N ILE A 363 -0.28 22.16 8.43
CA ILE A 363 0.07 22.96 9.59
C ILE A 363 -0.68 24.31 9.53
N VAL A 364 -0.62 25.01 8.41
CA VAL A 364 -1.25 26.32 8.21
C VAL A 364 -2.77 26.22 8.41
N ILE A 365 -3.45 25.28 7.76
CA ILE A 365 -4.91 25.12 7.91
C ILE A 365 -5.31 24.74 9.33
N SER A 366 -4.47 24.00 10.06
CA SER A 366 -4.75 23.61 11.43
C SER A 366 -4.93 24.80 12.37
N TRP A 367 -4.33 25.95 12.05
CA TRP A 367 -4.40 27.18 12.84
C TRP A 367 -5.69 27.97 12.63
N LEU A 368 -6.49 27.63 11.62
CA LEU A 368 -7.78 28.27 11.37
C LEU A 368 -8.81 27.97 12.48
N ARG A 369 -8.63 26.87 13.21
CA ARG A 369 -9.49 26.52 14.36
C ARG A 369 -8.66 26.22 15.62
N PRO A 370 -9.02 26.80 16.77
CA PRO A 370 -8.27 26.59 18.03
C PRO A 370 -8.11 25.13 18.44
N GLY A 371 -9.16 24.30 18.22
CA GLY A 371 -9.18 22.88 18.60
C GLY A 371 -8.26 21.97 17.76
N THR A 372 -7.87 22.40 16.57
CA THR A 372 -7.06 21.60 15.61
C THR A 372 -5.63 22.12 15.46
N ARG A 373 -5.24 23.19 16.15
CA ARG A 373 -3.92 23.81 16.02
C ARG A 373 -2.78 22.82 16.26
N ILE A 374 -1.89 22.71 15.29
CA ILE A 374 -0.65 21.96 15.41
C ILE A 374 0.40 22.88 16.03
N GLY A 375 0.53 22.80 17.37
CA GLY A 375 1.63 23.42 18.13
C GLY A 375 2.79 22.44 18.31
N PRO A 376 3.87 22.82 19.03
CA PRO A 376 5.08 21.99 19.15
C PRO A 376 4.83 20.55 19.62
N LYS A 377 3.92 20.35 20.57
CA LYS A 377 3.57 19.01 21.07
C LYS A 377 2.90 18.16 20.00
N ARG A 378 1.86 18.68 19.32
CA ARG A 378 1.17 17.97 18.25
C ARG A 378 2.06 17.78 17.01
N PHE A 379 2.99 18.69 16.76
CA PHE A 379 3.98 18.57 15.71
C PHE A 379 4.88 17.34 15.97
N LEU A 380 5.43 17.21 17.18
CA LEU A 380 6.23 16.05 17.56
C LEU A 380 5.40 14.75 17.53
N GLU A 381 4.13 14.80 17.98
CA GLU A 381 3.21 13.66 17.89
C GLU A 381 2.97 13.23 16.45
N ALA A 382 2.77 14.16 15.52
CA ALA A 382 2.59 13.88 14.09
C ALA A 382 3.87 13.29 13.46
N ALA A 383 5.04 13.87 13.75
CA ALA A 383 6.33 13.36 13.28
C ALA A 383 6.59 11.93 13.77
N ARG A 384 6.32 11.66 15.04
CA ARG A 384 6.41 10.34 15.65
C ARG A 384 5.48 9.32 15.00
N GLU A 385 4.21 9.68 14.84
CA GLU A 385 3.20 8.82 14.24
C GLU A 385 3.50 8.51 12.77
N GLY A 386 3.96 9.51 12.01
CA GLY A 386 4.43 9.31 10.64
C GLY A 386 5.64 8.39 10.57
N ALA A 387 6.63 8.58 11.45
CA ALA A 387 7.77 7.69 11.55
C ALA A 387 7.32 6.25 11.91
N GLU A 388 6.48 6.07 12.95
CA GLU A 388 5.96 4.75 13.35
C GLU A 388 5.19 4.04 12.22
N ASN A 389 4.37 4.77 11.48
CA ASN A 389 3.62 4.23 10.34
C ASN A 389 4.54 3.80 9.18
N SER A 390 5.66 4.49 8.97
CA SER A 390 6.64 4.13 7.94
C SER A 390 7.42 2.85 8.26
N LEU A 391 7.57 2.50 9.55
CA LEU A 391 8.38 1.36 9.99
C LEU A 391 7.85 0.02 9.47
N LYS A 392 6.53 -0.13 9.32
CA LYS A 392 5.93 -1.38 8.83
C LYS A 392 6.37 -1.72 7.42
N ILE A 393 6.53 -0.70 6.58
CA ILE A 393 7.00 -0.86 5.20
C ILE A 393 8.53 -0.87 5.19
N GLY A 394 9.16 0.04 5.93
CA GLY A 394 10.61 0.15 6.02
C GLY A 394 11.31 -1.12 6.51
N ALA A 395 10.68 -1.87 7.42
CA ALA A 395 11.19 -3.14 7.91
C ALA A 395 11.26 -4.26 6.84
N THR A 396 10.57 -4.09 5.72
CA THR A 396 10.59 -5.09 4.63
C THR A 396 11.73 -4.88 3.64
N VAL A 397 12.35 -3.71 3.65
CA VAL A 397 13.36 -3.29 2.65
C VAL A 397 14.47 -4.32 2.50
N GLY A 398 15.02 -4.79 3.63
CA GLY A 398 16.13 -5.72 3.61
C GLY A 398 15.77 -7.06 2.97
N VAL A 399 14.65 -7.67 3.37
CA VAL A 399 14.22 -8.98 2.81
C VAL A 399 13.76 -8.84 1.36
N ILE A 400 13.11 -7.73 0.98
CA ILE A 400 12.79 -7.45 -0.43
C ILE A 400 14.09 -7.35 -1.25
N GLY A 401 15.10 -6.63 -0.73
CA GLY A 401 16.41 -6.54 -1.35
C GLY A 401 17.10 -7.90 -1.50
N ILE A 402 16.94 -8.78 -0.52
CA ILE A 402 17.42 -10.17 -0.62
C ILE A 402 16.70 -10.91 -1.76
N ILE A 403 15.38 -10.85 -1.81
CA ILE A 403 14.58 -11.56 -2.82
C ILE A 403 14.91 -11.06 -4.22
N ILE A 404 14.88 -9.75 -4.44
CA ILE A 404 15.15 -9.16 -5.76
C ILE A 404 16.62 -9.37 -6.15
N GLY A 405 17.54 -9.17 -5.21
CA GLY A 405 18.96 -9.38 -5.46
C GLY A 405 19.28 -10.82 -5.90
N VAL A 406 18.64 -11.82 -5.26
CA VAL A 406 18.79 -13.22 -5.68
C VAL A 406 18.11 -13.49 -7.01
N LEU A 407 16.91 -13.00 -7.26
CA LEU A 407 16.20 -13.15 -8.52
C LEU A 407 17.01 -12.58 -9.69
N THR A 408 17.60 -11.40 -9.51
CA THR A 408 18.44 -10.75 -10.53
C THR A 408 19.76 -11.50 -10.69
N TYR A 409 20.41 -11.88 -9.59
CA TYR A 409 21.69 -12.59 -9.59
C TYR A 409 21.60 -13.94 -10.31
N SER A 410 20.54 -14.71 -10.07
CA SER A 410 20.32 -16.03 -10.65
C SER A 410 19.74 -16.01 -12.07
N GLY A 411 19.27 -14.86 -12.57
CA GLY A 411 18.53 -14.77 -13.83
C GLY A 411 17.12 -15.39 -13.77
N LEU A 412 16.65 -15.77 -12.58
CA LEU A 412 15.35 -16.46 -12.39
C LEU A 412 14.15 -15.63 -12.85
N VAL A 413 14.28 -14.30 -12.93
CA VAL A 413 13.22 -13.39 -13.40
C VAL A 413 12.66 -13.82 -14.74
N LEU A 414 13.53 -13.99 -15.73
CA LEU A 414 13.13 -14.36 -17.11
C LEU A 414 12.60 -15.79 -17.14
N THR A 415 13.27 -16.70 -16.46
CA THR A 415 12.85 -18.11 -16.38
C THR A 415 11.45 -18.27 -15.79
N LEU A 416 11.13 -17.54 -14.72
CA LEU A 416 9.79 -17.58 -14.13
C LEU A 416 8.74 -16.97 -15.07
N ALA A 417 9.07 -15.92 -15.79
CA ALA A 417 8.18 -15.35 -16.80
C ALA A 417 7.85 -16.38 -17.90
N ASP A 418 8.87 -17.08 -18.43
CA ASP A 418 8.69 -18.13 -19.42
C ASP A 418 7.88 -19.32 -18.90
N ILE A 419 8.10 -19.72 -17.65
CA ILE A 419 7.31 -20.77 -17.00
C ILE A 419 5.83 -20.35 -16.89
N VAL A 420 5.55 -19.12 -16.47
CA VAL A 420 4.18 -18.61 -16.36
C VAL A 420 3.48 -18.60 -17.72
N ILE A 421 4.17 -18.13 -18.78
CA ILE A 421 3.65 -18.11 -20.15
C ILE A 421 3.38 -19.53 -20.66
N SER A 422 4.31 -20.44 -20.42
CA SER A 422 4.18 -21.85 -20.81
C SER A 422 3.01 -22.54 -20.11
N LEU A 423 2.87 -22.35 -18.79
CA LEU A 423 1.75 -22.90 -18.01
C LEU A 423 0.41 -22.31 -18.45
N ALA A 424 0.40 -21.08 -18.92
CA ALA A 424 -0.79 -20.41 -19.43
C ALA A 424 -1.06 -20.73 -20.92
N GLU A 425 -0.26 -21.57 -21.55
CA GLU A 425 -0.38 -21.92 -22.98
C GLU A 425 -0.44 -20.67 -23.90
N GLY A 426 0.24 -19.59 -23.50
CA GLY A 426 0.21 -18.30 -24.21
C GLY A 426 -1.12 -17.52 -24.05
N SER A 427 -2.04 -17.97 -23.21
CA SER A 427 -3.32 -17.29 -22.98
C SER A 427 -3.16 -16.15 -21.96
N LEU A 428 -3.44 -14.93 -22.38
CA LEU A 428 -3.44 -13.76 -21.48
C LEU A 428 -4.39 -13.93 -20.29
N PHE A 429 -5.58 -14.51 -20.51
CA PHE A 429 -6.54 -14.76 -19.44
C PHE A 429 -5.97 -15.70 -18.37
N LEU A 430 -5.41 -16.84 -18.79
CA LEU A 430 -4.79 -17.79 -17.85
C LEU A 430 -3.57 -17.19 -17.15
N THR A 431 -2.77 -16.38 -17.86
CA THR A 431 -1.65 -15.66 -17.27
C THR A 431 -2.11 -14.73 -16.16
N ILE A 432 -3.16 -13.93 -16.38
CA ILE A 432 -3.72 -13.04 -15.35
C ILE A 432 -4.25 -13.85 -14.15
N VAL A 433 -4.91 -14.98 -14.39
CA VAL A 433 -5.40 -15.88 -13.33
C VAL A 433 -4.24 -16.48 -12.53
N LEU A 434 -3.18 -16.95 -13.19
CA LEU A 434 -1.98 -17.46 -12.51
C LEU A 434 -1.30 -16.36 -11.68
N ILE A 435 -1.18 -15.15 -12.21
CA ILE A 435 -0.65 -14.00 -11.48
C ILE A 435 -1.52 -13.69 -10.26
N ALA A 436 -2.84 -13.77 -10.37
CA ALA A 436 -3.76 -13.57 -9.23
C ALA A 436 -3.49 -14.59 -8.12
N LEU A 437 -3.30 -15.87 -8.47
CA LEU A 437 -2.98 -16.92 -7.51
C LEU A 437 -1.60 -16.69 -6.86
N VAL A 438 -0.60 -16.34 -7.65
CA VAL A 438 0.74 -16.02 -7.14
C VAL A 438 0.68 -14.80 -6.21
N SER A 439 -0.01 -13.74 -6.62
CA SER A 439 -0.18 -12.52 -5.80
C SER A 439 -0.88 -12.82 -4.48
N LEU A 440 -1.90 -13.69 -4.49
CA LEU A 440 -2.59 -14.11 -3.28
C LEU A 440 -1.64 -14.85 -2.32
N ILE A 441 -0.84 -15.78 -2.84
CA ILE A 441 0.15 -16.54 -2.06
C ILE A 441 1.23 -15.59 -1.51
N MET A 442 1.78 -14.74 -2.36
CA MET A 442 2.81 -13.77 -1.96
C MET A 442 2.29 -12.75 -0.96
N GLY A 443 1.01 -12.40 -1.03
CA GLY A 443 0.37 -11.50 -0.07
C GLY A 443 0.08 -12.11 1.30
N MET A 444 0.34 -13.42 1.50
CA MET A 444 0.17 -14.07 2.81
C MET A 444 1.24 -13.61 3.80
N GLY A 445 0.88 -12.64 4.65
CA GLY A 445 1.75 -12.14 5.70
C GLY A 445 2.85 -11.18 5.22
N VAL A 446 2.74 -10.64 4.01
CA VAL A 446 3.66 -9.66 3.43
C VAL A 446 2.91 -8.34 3.18
N PRO A 447 3.50 -7.17 3.45
CA PRO A 447 2.89 -5.91 3.07
C PRO A 447 2.66 -5.83 1.55
N VAL A 448 1.55 -5.22 1.15
CA VAL A 448 1.12 -5.14 -0.26
C VAL A 448 2.19 -4.57 -1.19
N THR A 449 2.93 -3.56 -0.75
CA THR A 449 4.04 -2.97 -1.52
C THR A 449 5.14 -3.97 -1.82
N ALA A 450 5.45 -4.83 -0.86
CA ALA A 450 6.42 -5.91 -1.04
C ALA A 450 5.87 -6.99 -1.99
N ALA A 451 4.62 -7.40 -1.78
CA ALA A 451 3.94 -8.36 -2.66
C ALA A 451 3.87 -7.84 -4.11
N TYR A 452 3.51 -6.57 -4.30
CA TYR A 452 3.50 -5.93 -5.62
C TYR A 452 4.88 -5.96 -6.27
N LEU A 453 5.92 -5.50 -5.57
CA LEU A 453 7.26 -5.39 -6.16
C LEU A 453 7.82 -6.76 -6.54
N ILE A 454 7.70 -7.76 -5.68
CA ILE A 454 8.17 -9.12 -5.95
C ILE A 454 7.40 -9.74 -7.11
N THR A 455 6.09 -9.59 -7.13
CA THR A 455 5.26 -10.14 -8.22
C THR A 455 5.50 -9.40 -9.52
N ALA A 456 5.68 -8.07 -9.50
CA ALA A 456 5.91 -7.26 -10.69
C ALA A 456 7.18 -7.67 -11.45
N VAL A 457 8.27 -7.95 -10.72
CA VAL A 457 9.54 -8.38 -11.32
C VAL A 457 9.36 -9.60 -12.22
N VAL A 458 8.47 -10.53 -11.87
CA VAL A 458 8.22 -11.76 -12.64
C VAL A 458 7.04 -11.61 -13.61
N ALA A 459 5.95 -11.02 -13.16
CA ALA A 459 4.69 -11.00 -13.89
C ALA A 459 4.65 -9.94 -15.00
N VAL A 460 5.30 -8.79 -14.82
CA VAL A 460 5.31 -7.74 -15.84
C VAL A 460 5.97 -8.21 -17.13
N PRO A 461 7.18 -8.83 -17.12
CA PRO A 461 7.77 -9.39 -18.34
C PRO A 461 6.85 -10.41 -19.03
N ALA A 462 6.17 -11.29 -18.27
CA ALA A 462 5.24 -12.25 -18.84
C ALA A 462 4.05 -11.59 -19.56
N LEU A 463 3.46 -10.56 -18.93
CA LEU A 463 2.33 -9.81 -19.52
C LEU A 463 2.73 -8.99 -20.74
N THR A 464 3.90 -8.33 -20.70
CA THR A 464 4.40 -7.54 -21.83
C THR A 464 4.78 -8.42 -23.02
N HIS A 465 5.30 -9.62 -22.77
CA HIS A 465 5.54 -10.62 -23.82
C HIS A 465 4.24 -11.03 -24.55
N LEU A 466 3.10 -11.05 -23.82
CA LEU A 466 1.78 -11.31 -24.39
C LEU A 466 1.11 -10.08 -25.00
N GLY A 467 1.84 -8.98 -25.16
CA GLY A 467 1.39 -7.76 -25.85
C GLY A 467 0.65 -6.76 -24.96
N VAL A 468 0.64 -6.93 -23.63
CA VAL A 468 0.09 -5.94 -22.71
C VAL A 468 1.06 -4.76 -22.59
N ASN A 469 0.54 -3.53 -22.65
CA ASN A 469 1.34 -2.33 -22.39
C ASN A 469 1.97 -2.39 -20.99
N GLU A 470 3.23 -1.95 -20.85
CA GLU A 470 4.01 -2.06 -19.62
C GLU A 470 3.28 -1.44 -18.40
N LEU A 471 2.72 -0.24 -18.56
CA LEU A 471 1.98 0.41 -17.48
C LEU A 471 0.71 -0.36 -17.11
N ALA A 472 0.00 -0.90 -18.12
CA ALA A 472 -1.18 -1.75 -17.89
C ALA A 472 -0.78 -3.04 -17.17
N ALA A 473 0.35 -3.66 -17.52
CA ALA A 473 0.88 -4.83 -16.84
C ALA A 473 1.20 -4.53 -15.36
N HIS A 474 1.83 -3.40 -15.07
CA HIS A 474 2.04 -2.95 -13.70
C HIS A 474 0.74 -2.69 -12.96
N MET A 475 -0.28 -2.11 -13.60
CA MET A 475 -1.61 -1.92 -13.01
C MET A 475 -2.29 -3.26 -12.68
N ILE A 476 -2.22 -4.25 -13.57
CA ILE A 476 -2.73 -5.61 -13.32
C ILE A 476 -2.12 -6.17 -12.05
N VAL A 477 -0.79 -6.18 -11.97
CA VAL A 477 -0.06 -6.74 -10.82
C VAL A 477 -0.35 -5.97 -9.54
N TYR A 478 -0.41 -4.64 -9.61
CA TYR A 478 -0.70 -3.82 -8.44
C TYR A 478 -2.11 -4.06 -7.89
N TRP A 479 -3.11 -4.18 -8.76
CA TRP A 479 -4.48 -4.49 -8.35
C TRP A 479 -4.57 -5.88 -7.73
N LEU A 480 -3.97 -6.89 -8.36
CA LEU A 480 -3.96 -8.24 -7.85
C LEU A 480 -3.18 -8.39 -6.53
N SER A 481 -2.16 -7.56 -6.30
CA SER A 481 -1.43 -7.54 -5.02
C SER A 481 -2.29 -7.10 -3.83
N GLN A 482 -3.45 -6.45 -4.09
CA GLN A 482 -4.40 -6.05 -3.04
C GLN A 482 -5.34 -7.19 -2.65
N ASP A 483 -5.43 -8.26 -3.42
CA ASP A 483 -6.42 -9.33 -3.24
C ASP A 483 -6.28 -10.02 -1.87
N SER A 484 -5.06 -10.19 -1.37
CA SER A 484 -4.77 -10.75 -0.04
C SER A 484 -5.40 -9.99 1.13
N ASN A 485 -5.81 -8.73 0.94
CA ASN A 485 -6.49 -7.97 1.98
C ASN A 485 -7.93 -8.42 2.23
N ILE A 486 -8.60 -8.97 1.20
CA ILE A 486 -10.03 -9.32 1.25
C ILE A 486 -10.34 -10.74 0.78
N THR A 487 -9.42 -11.38 0.04
CA THR A 487 -9.68 -12.70 -0.53
C THR A 487 -9.35 -13.81 0.48
N PRO A 488 -10.29 -14.72 0.78
CA PRO A 488 -9.96 -15.91 1.54
C PRO A 488 -8.83 -16.74 0.85
N PRO A 489 -7.88 -17.30 1.60
CA PRO A 489 -7.86 -17.47 3.06
C PRO A 489 -7.16 -16.37 3.87
N VAL A 490 -6.57 -15.36 3.27
CA VAL A 490 -5.69 -14.39 3.94
C VAL A 490 -6.47 -13.25 4.62
N CYS A 491 -7.22 -12.46 3.88
CA CYS A 491 -8.24 -11.50 4.32
C CYS A 491 -7.84 -10.52 5.44
N ILE A 492 -6.61 -9.99 5.48
CA ILE A 492 -6.08 -9.26 6.63
C ILE A 492 -6.94 -8.02 6.97
N ALA A 493 -7.33 -7.24 5.96
CA ALA A 493 -8.19 -6.06 6.17
C ALA A 493 -9.62 -6.46 6.55
N ALA A 494 -10.15 -7.55 5.97
CA ALA A 494 -11.47 -8.06 6.31
C ALA A 494 -11.51 -8.59 7.76
N PHE A 495 -10.43 -9.18 8.26
CA PHE A 495 -10.34 -9.60 9.66
C PHE A 495 -10.28 -8.40 10.62
N ALA A 496 -9.61 -7.30 10.25
CA ALA A 496 -9.68 -6.06 11.01
C ALA A 496 -11.13 -5.53 11.09
N GLY A 497 -11.84 -5.53 9.96
CA GLY A 497 -13.27 -5.18 9.90
C GLY A 497 -14.15 -6.10 10.75
N ALA A 498 -13.88 -7.42 10.73
CA ALA A 498 -14.59 -8.41 11.55
C ALA A 498 -14.43 -8.14 13.06
N ASN A 499 -13.21 -7.82 13.49
CA ASN A 499 -12.91 -7.49 14.88
C ASN A 499 -13.68 -6.26 15.36
N ILE A 500 -13.72 -5.19 14.55
CA ILE A 500 -14.48 -3.97 14.88
C ILE A 500 -15.99 -4.27 14.89
N ALA A 501 -16.47 -5.05 13.92
CA ALA A 501 -17.86 -5.44 13.80
C ALA A 501 -18.30 -6.43 14.89
N LYS A 502 -17.35 -7.09 15.58
CA LYS A 502 -17.58 -8.25 16.46
C LYS A 502 -18.36 -9.33 15.71
N ALA A 503 -17.90 -9.69 14.52
CA ALA A 503 -18.52 -10.62 13.61
C ALA A 503 -17.61 -11.80 13.31
N ASP A 504 -18.19 -12.88 12.75
CA ASP A 504 -17.45 -14.03 12.27
C ASP A 504 -16.47 -13.60 11.17
N MET A 505 -15.20 -14.00 11.30
CA MET A 505 -14.11 -13.60 10.40
C MET A 505 -14.34 -14.07 8.96
N TRP A 506 -14.73 -15.33 8.77
CA TRP A 506 -14.92 -15.90 7.45
C TRP A 506 -16.13 -15.32 6.73
N LYS A 507 -17.27 -15.16 7.43
CA LYS A 507 -18.45 -14.51 6.87
C LYS A 507 -18.14 -13.06 6.47
N THR A 508 -17.32 -12.37 7.25
CA THR A 508 -16.88 -11.00 6.95
C THR A 508 -15.95 -10.97 5.72
N ALA A 509 -15.01 -11.91 5.63
CA ALA A 509 -14.12 -12.04 4.48
C ALA A 509 -14.90 -12.30 3.18
N PHE A 510 -15.86 -13.25 3.19
CA PHE A 510 -16.73 -13.49 2.04
C PHE A 510 -17.62 -12.29 1.71
N SER A 511 -18.03 -11.51 2.72
CA SER A 511 -18.75 -10.26 2.47
C SER A 511 -17.86 -9.22 1.82
N ALA A 512 -16.62 -9.03 2.29
CA ALA A 512 -15.66 -8.11 1.68
C ALA A 512 -15.36 -8.50 0.22
N PHE A 513 -15.09 -9.77 -0.04
CA PHE A 513 -14.92 -10.32 -1.38
C PHE A 513 -16.14 -10.04 -2.27
N LYS A 514 -17.37 -10.22 -1.75
CA LYS A 514 -18.60 -9.92 -2.48
C LYS A 514 -18.72 -8.45 -2.88
N PHE A 515 -18.37 -7.51 -2.00
CA PHE A 515 -18.48 -6.08 -2.29
C PHE A 515 -17.36 -5.56 -3.20
N ALA A 516 -16.16 -6.15 -3.16
CA ALA A 516 -14.98 -5.69 -3.88
C ALA A 516 -14.75 -6.38 -5.24
N LYS A 517 -15.77 -6.96 -5.87
CA LYS A 517 -15.63 -7.79 -7.08
C LYS A 517 -14.94 -7.10 -8.26
N PHE A 518 -15.02 -5.77 -8.36
CA PHE A 518 -14.33 -5.03 -9.41
C PHE A 518 -12.80 -5.14 -9.31
N LEU A 519 -12.25 -5.54 -8.14
CA LEU A 519 -10.83 -5.84 -7.96
C LEU A 519 -10.33 -6.91 -8.95
N TYR A 520 -11.18 -7.87 -9.28
CA TYR A 520 -10.84 -8.99 -10.19
C TYR A 520 -11.22 -8.69 -11.64
N LEU A 521 -12.17 -7.79 -11.87
CA LEU A 521 -12.55 -7.34 -13.21
C LEU A 521 -11.55 -6.32 -13.77
N GLY A 522 -11.03 -5.42 -12.92
CA GLY A 522 -10.07 -4.38 -13.30
C GLY A 522 -8.83 -4.93 -14.03
N PRO A 523 -8.15 -5.95 -13.51
CA PRO A 523 -7.01 -6.58 -14.18
C PRO A 523 -7.33 -7.11 -15.58
N LEU A 524 -8.52 -7.69 -15.80
CA LEU A 524 -8.94 -8.11 -17.12
C LEU A 524 -9.18 -6.93 -18.06
N LEU A 525 -9.76 -5.84 -17.54
CA LEU A 525 -9.96 -4.61 -18.34
C LEU A 525 -8.59 -4.01 -18.74
N PHE A 526 -7.62 -3.95 -17.85
CA PHE A 526 -6.26 -3.49 -18.18
C PHE A 526 -5.58 -4.37 -19.22
N GLY A 527 -5.83 -5.69 -19.21
CA GLY A 527 -5.23 -6.62 -20.15
C GLY A 527 -5.88 -6.62 -21.55
N TYR A 528 -7.19 -6.39 -21.62
CA TYR A 528 -7.94 -6.55 -22.88
C TYR A 528 -8.49 -5.26 -23.47
N VAL A 529 -8.44 -4.15 -22.73
CA VAL A 529 -9.03 -2.87 -23.13
C VAL A 529 -7.98 -1.76 -22.99
N PRO A 530 -7.15 -1.52 -24.02
CA PRO A 530 -6.07 -0.52 -23.97
C PRO A 530 -6.54 0.87 -23.52
N GLU A 531 -7.73 1.28 -23.92
CA GLU A 531 -8.32 2.58 -23.58
C GLU A 531 -8.58 2.72 -22.07
N PHE A 532 -8.67 1.60 -21.34
CA PHE A 532 -8.79 1.61 -19.87
C PHE A 532 -7.51 2.14 -19.19
N SER A 533 -6.37 2.01 -19.87
CA SER A 533 -5.07 2.60 -19.51
C SER A 533 -4.77 3.91 -20.22
N LEU A 534 -5.77 4.58 -20.80
CA LEU A 534 -5.65 5.80 -21.61
C LEU A 534 -4.82 5.60 -22.89
N ASP A 535 -4.70 4.36 -23.39
CA ASP A 535 -4.03 4.03 -24.62
C ASP A 535 -5.05 3.97 -25.77
N GLY A 536 -5.10 5.02 -26.58
CA GLY A 536 -6.06 5.17 -27.68
C GLY A 536 -6.44 6.61 -27.99
N SER A 537 -7.37 6.81 -28.93
CA SER A 537 -7.89 8.14 -29.22
C SER A 537 -8.77 8.65 -28.08
N THR A 538 -8.78 9.96 -27.84
CA THR A 538 -9.63 10.58 -26.79
C THR A 538 -11.12 10.18 -26.96
N PHE A 539 -11.60 10.06 -28.20
CA PHE A 539 -12.98 9.65 -28.47
C PHE A 539 -13.23 8.20 -28.05
N ASP A 540 -12.34 7.27 -28.39
CA ASP A 540 -12.47 5.86 -28.03
C ASP A 540 -12.36 5.68 -26.52
N ILE A 541 -11.44 6.39 -25.84
CA ILE A 541 -11.31 6.38 -24.39
C ILE A 541 -12.63 6.80 -23.72
N ILE A 542 -13.22 7.91 -24.12
CA ILE A 542 -14.50 8.38 -23.54
C ILE A 542 -15.61 7.36 -23.79
N LYS A 543 -15.71 6.84 -25.00
CA LYS A 543 -16.70 5.83 -25.39
C LYS A 543 -16.58 4.56 -24.54
N VAL A 544 -15.37 4.04 -24.39
CA VAL A 544 -15.08 2.85 -23.58
C VAL A 544 -15.38 3.12 -22.11
N PHE A 545 -15.04 4.29 -21.59
CA PHE A 545 -15.34 4.66 -20.20
C PHE A 545 -16.86 4.67 -19.93
N ILE A 546 -17.66 5.16 -20.87
CA ILE A 546 -19.12 5.11 -20.76
C ILE A 546 -19.60 3.65 -20.74
N TYR A 547 -19.06 2.78 -21.62
CA TYR A 547 -19.45 1.37 -21.66
C TYR A 547 -19.08 0.63 -20.38
N ILE A 548 -17.88 0.88 -19.83
CA ILE A 548 -17.44 0.29 -18.57
C ILE A 548 -18.33 0.79 -17.41
N ALA A 549 -18.70 2.06 -17.37
CA ALA A 549 -19.58 2.59 -16.34
C ALA A 549 -20.99 1.93 -16.39
N ILE A 550 -21.56 1.80 -17.59
CA ILE A 550 -22.86 1.11 -17.79
C ILE A 550 -22.71 -0.38 -17.42
N GLY A 551 -21.65 -1.03 -17.89
CA GLY A 551 -21.35 -2.43 -17.58
C GLY A 551 -21.18 -2.66 -16.08
N THR A 552 -20.48 -1.76 -15.38
CA THR A 552 -20.28 -1.82 -13.93
C THR A 552 -21.60 -1.67 -13.17
N TRP A 553 -22.48 -0.77 -13.61
CA TRP A 553 -23.82 -0.62 -13.06
C TRP A 553 -24.65 -1.89 -13.24
N LEU A 554 -24.71 -2.43 -14.47
CA LEU A 554 -25.47 -3.64 -14.80
C LEU A 554 -24.95 -4.88 -14.07
N TYR A 555 -23.65 -5.08 -14.08
CA TYR A 555 -22.95 -6.13 -13.36
C TYR A 555 -23.26 -6.09 -11.84
N SER A 556 -23.22 -4.91 -11.22
CA SER A 556 -23.54 -4.74 -9.81
C SER A 556 -25.01 -5.07 -9.52
N TYR A 557 -25.92 -4.73 -10.42
CA TYR A 557 -27.34 -5.09 -10.32
C TYR A 557 -27.54 -6.61 -10.39
N ILE A 558 -26.92 -7.28 -11.36
CA ILE A 558 -27.02 -8.73 -11.55
C ILE A 558 -26.44 -9.48 -10.35
N LEU A 559 -25.20 -9.17 -9.97
CA LEU A 559 -24.52 -9.87 -8.89
C LEU A 559 -25.09 -9.59 -7.50
N SER A 560 -25.78 -8.48 -7.32
CA SER A 560 -26.52 -8.23 -6.08
C SER A 560 -27.64 -9.26 -5.88
N GLY A 561 -28.20 -9.84 -6.96
CA GLY A 561 -29.33 -10.76 -6.92
C GLY A 561 -30.66 -10.09 -6.52
N ILE A 562 -30.75 -8.74 -6.57
CA ILE A 562 -32.00 -8.02 -6.23
C ILE A 562 -33.10 -8.30 -7.27
N TRP A 563 -32.72 -8.57 -8.51
CA TRP A 563 -33.63 -8.92 -9.59
C TRP A 563 -34.41 -10.20 -9.32
N LEU A 564 -33.84 -11.15 -8.58
CA LEU A 564 -34.53 -12.37 -8.15
C LEU A 564 -35.69 -12.04 -7.22
N GLN A 565 -35.48 -11.15 -6.24
CA GLN A 565 -36.55 -10.73 -5.34
C GLN A 565 -37.68 -9.99 -6.08
N THR A 566 -37.32 -9.13 -7.03
CA THR A 566 -38.32 -8.42 -7.84
C THR A 566 -39.12 -9.35 -8.77
N TRP A 567 -38.48 -10.41 -9.22
CA TRP A 567 -39.12 -11.39 -10.15
C TRP A 567 -40.01 -12.39 -9.40
N PHE A 568 -39.51 -12.94 -8.26
CA PHE A 568 -40.30 -13.88 -7.44
C PHE A 568 -41.40 -13.15 -6.64
N GLY A 569 -41.18 -11.96 -6.09
CA GLY A 569 -42.17 -11.18 -5.37
C GLY A 569 -43.35 -10.72 -6.27
N LYS A 570 -43.11 -10.49 -7.58
CA LYS A 570 -44.16 -10.25 -8.55
C LYS A 570 -45.00 -11.50 -8.88
N ARG A 571 -44.48 -12.71 -8.66
CA ARG A 571 -45.22 -13.96 -8.85
C ARG A 571 -46.14 -14.29 -7.68
N GLU A 572 -45.76 -13.95 -6.45
CA GLU A 572 -46.62 -14.15 -5.27
C GLU A 572 -47.73 -13.12 -5.21
N GLY A 573 -47.51 -11.85 -5.60
CA GLY A 573 -48.55 -10.83 -5.71
C GLY A 573 -49.51 -10.97 -6.88
N LYS A 574 -49.29 -11.92 -7.82
CA LYS A 574 -50.23 -12.30 -8.88
C LYS A 574 -51.02 -13.54 -8.53
N LYS A 575 -50.76 -14.19 -7.40
CA LYS A 575 -51.48 -15.36 -6.89
C LYS A 575 -52.37 -15.03 -5.68
N ALA A 576 -52.36 -13.78 -5.19
CA ALA A 576 -53.31 -13.21 -4.25
C ALA A 576 -54.21 -12.21 -5.02
#